data_35578d621839c07807582d00355f9aaa
#
_entry.id   35578d621839c07807582d00355f9aaa
#
_cell.length_a   1.000
_cell.length_b   1.000
_cell.length_c   1.000
_cell.angle_alpha   90.00
_cell.angle_beta   90.00
_cell.angle_gamma   90.00
#
_symmetry.space_group_name_H-M   'P 1'
#
loop_
_entity.id
_entity.type
_entity.pdbx_description
1 polymer ?
#
loop_
_entity_poly.entity_id
_entity_poly.type
_entity_poly.pdbx_seq_one_letter_code
_entity_poly.pdbx_strand_id
1 'polypeptide(L)'
;MSSGFHILTWGSEEHPPIVCLHAERGHARRFERLARMLHDRLRVVAYDLRGHGRSPWLGDQTLPAHASDLEEVMDACGITQATILGDSFGARVGIQFAATHGDRATALVLLDPPLYPLYPTLDELEASGPAGTFASVDDAIEQVRAETGLAHTPRALLEEEMAEHLVADEDGRFRLRYSREAAARAAEGLFQHPPLLKEIVCPTLIVRAEESTALGAAGGERAAAELRRCRLCVVPGSHAVLWDALAETGALVRDFVTERIRA
;
A
#
# COMPACT_ATOMS: atom_id res chain seq x y z
N MET A 1 16.59 -17.41 7.38
CA MET A 1 15.43 -17.86 8.21
C MET A 1 14.19 -17.47 7.42
N SER A 2 13.15 -18.31 7.36
CA SER A 2 11.90 -17.96 6.68
C SER A 2 11.22 -16.88 7.51
N SER A 3 10.96 -15.70 6.94
CA SER A 3 10.06 -14.74 7.59
C SER A 3 8.68 -15.40 7.71
N GLY A 4 7.96 -15.12 8.78
CA GLY A 4 6.59 -15.62 8.94
C GLY A 4 5.60 -15.01 7.95
N PHE A 5 6.03 -14.05 7.10
CA PHE A 5 5.18 -13.29 6.20
C PHE A 5 4.88 -14.04 4.90
N HIS A 6 3.68 -13.83 4.37
CA HIS A 6 3.32 -14.30 3.03
C HIS A 6 3.86 -13.33 1.98
N ILE A 7 4.84 -13.79 1.21
CA ILE A 7 5.60 -12.98 0.25
C ILE A 7 5.32 -13.49 -1.18
N LEU A 8 5.10 -12.58 -2.10
CA LEU A 8 5.00 -12.81 -3.54
C LEU A 8 6.15 -12.08 -4.24
N THR A 9 6.73 -12.74 -5.26
CA THR A 9 7.85 -12.17 -6.02
C THR A 9 7.62 -12.38 -7.52
N TRP A 10 7.93 -11.35 -8.31
CA TRP A 10 7.91 -11.36 -9.78
C TRP A 10 9.21 -10.75 -10.33
N GLY A 11 9.65 -11.24 -11.46
CA GLY A 11 10.90 -10.80 -12.11
C GLY A 11 12.13 -11.60 -11.63
N SER A 12 13.29 -11.26 -12.19
CA SER A 12 14.55 -11.91 -11.85
C SER A 12 15.13 -11.38 -10.53
N GLU A 13 15.78 -12.25 -9.76
CA GLU A 13 16.54 -11.86 -8.57
C GLU A 13 17.73 -10.96 -8.89
N GLU A 14 18.22 -10.98 -10.14
CA GLU A 14 19.31 -10.11 -10.61
C GLU A 14 18.85 -8.69 -10.90
N HIS A 15 17.55 -8.45 -11.02
CA HIS A 15 17.01 -7.11 -11.26
C HIS A 15 16.99 -6.28 -9.97
N PRO A 16 17.11 -4.94 -10.08
CA PRO A 16 16.95 -4.05 -8.94
C PRO A 16 15.62 -4.25 -8.23
N PRO A 17 15.61 -4.39 -6.90
CA PRO A 17 14.40 -4.70 -6.15
C PRO A 17 13.51 -3.48 -5.93
N ILE A 18 12.20 -3.71 -6.01
CA ILE A 18 11.15 -2.83 -5.56
C ILE A 18 10.25 -3.62 -4.59
N VAL A 19 10.11 -3.13 -3.35
CA VAL A 19 9.25 -3.75 -2.34
C VAL A 19 7.96 -2.98 -2.21
N CYS A 20 6.83 -3.67 -2.37
CA CYS A 20 5.50 -3.10 -2.45
C CYS A 20 4.69 -3.39 -1.18
N LEU A 21 4.08 -2.34 -0.62
CA LEU A 21 3.31 -2.31 0.61
C LEU A 21 1.86 -1.93 0.30
N HIS A 22 0.93 -2.82 0.57
CA HIS A 22 -0.47 -2.62 0.22
C HIS A 22 -1.21 -1.64 1.14
N ALA A 23 -2.35 -1.14 0.67
CA ALA A 23 -3.27 -0.31 1.43
C ALA A 23 -3.86 -1.06 2.64
N GLU A 24 -4.38 -0.32 3.62
CA GLU A 24 -5.22 -0.89 4.66
C GLU A 24 -6.30 -1.80 4.05
N ARG A 25 -6.55 -2.94 4.69
CA ARG A 25 -7.51 -3.95 4.21
C ARG A 25 -7.14 -4.57 2.86
N GLY A 26 -5.89 -4.43 2.41
CA GLY A 26 -5.40 -5.02 1.17
C GLY A 26 -4.64 -6.34 1.38
N HIS A 27 -3.92 -6.74 0.35
CA HIS A 27 -3.04 -7.90 0.33
C HIS A 27 -1.98 -7.78 -0.78
N ALA A 28 -0.92 -8.58 -0.73
CA ALA A 28 0.23 -8.52 -1.64
C ALA A 28 -0.13 -8.72 -3.12
N ARG A 29 -1.10 -9.61 -3.43
CA ARG A 29 -1.48 -9.91 -4.81
C ARG A 29 -2.07 -8.70 -5.57
N ARG A 30 -2.50 -7.67 -4.85
CA ARG A 30 -2.96 -6.40 -5.42
C ARG A 30 -1.95 -5.76 -6.37
N PHE A 31 -0.67 -6.05 -6.16
CA PHE A 31 0.42 -5.57 -7.02
C PHE A 31 0.70 -6.43 -8.26
N GLU A 32 0.01 -7.57 -8.44
CA GLU A 32 0.32 -8.49 -9.55
C GLU A 32 0.24 -7.81 -10.93
N ARG A 33 -0.77 -6.97 -11.17
CA ARG A 33 -0.93 -6.26 -12.44
C ARG A 33 0.19 -5.24 -12.67
N LEU A 34 0.55 -4.48 -11.64
CA LEU A 34 1.70 -3.58 -11.68
C LEU A 34 3.01 -4.37 -11.87
N ALA A 35 3.18 -5.47 -11.15
CA ALA A 35 4.35 -6.32 -11.27
C ALA A 35 4.53 -6.87 -12.69
N ARG A 36 3.47 -7.25 -13.39
CA ARG A 36 3.51 -7.67 -14.80
C ARG A 36 3.98 -6.57 -15.75
N MET A 37 3.84 -5.30 -15.37
CA MET A 37 4.37 -4.16 -16.15
C MET A 37 5.84 -3.86 -15.87
N LEU A 38 6.39 -4.37 -14.77
CA LEU A 38 7.71 -3.99 -14.25
C LEU A 38 8.72 -5.15 -14.24
N HIS A 39 8.27 -6.41 -14.22
CA HIS A 39 9.08 -7.60 -13.94
C HIS A 39 10.19 -7.89 -14.97
N ASP A 40 10.12 -7.27 -16.16
CA ASP A 40 11.15 -7.38 -17.19
C ASP A 40 12.43 -6.60 -16.84
N ARG A 41 12.36 -5.70 -15.87
CA ARG A 41 13.46 -4.83 -15.43
C ARG A 41 13.66 -4.72 -13.93
N LEU A 42 12.65 -5.11 -13.15
CA LEU A 42 12.65 -5.00 -11.70
C LEU A 42 12.31 -6.35 -11.06
N ARG A 43 12.93 -6.64 -9.93
CA ARG A 43 12.48 -7.66 -9.00
C ARG A 43 11.39 -7.05 -8.13
N VAL A 44 10.14 -7.36 -8.41
CA VAL A 44 9.00 -6.87 -7.62
C VAL A 44 8.74 -7.84 -6.49
N VAL A 45 8.77 -7.37 -5.26
CA VAL A 45 8.45 -8.13 -4.04
C VAL A 45 7.27 -7.45 -3.36
N ALA A 46 6.24 -8.20 -3.00
CA ALA A 46 5.13 -7.71 -2.19
C ALA A 46 4.83 -8.72 -1.09
N TYR A 47 4.36 -8.27 0.06
CA TYR A 47 3.98 -9.16 1.14
C TYR A 47 2.68 -8.69 1.79
N ASP A 48 1.94 -9.62 2.37
CA ASP A 48 0.79 -9.29 3.19
C ASP A 48 1.30 -8.66 4.49
N LEU A 49 0.84 -7.43 4.78
CA LEU A 49 1.22 -6.74 6.02
C LEU A 49 0.70 -7.51 7.24
N ARG A 50 1.31 -7.30 8.43
CA ARG A 50 0.78 -7.86 9.68
C ARG A 50 -0.72 -7.58 9.82
N GLY A 51 -1.47 -8.54 10.34
CA GLY A 51 -2.93 -8.45 10.48
C GLY A 51 -3.71 -8.61 9.19
N HIS A 52 -3.04 -8.86 8.05
CA HIS A 52 -3.66 -8.99 6.73
C HIS A 52 -3.28 -10.30 6.04
N GLY A 53 -4.16 -10.73 5.13
CA GLY A 53 -3.90 -11.85 4.24
C GLY A 53 -3.52 -13.13 4.96
N ARG A 54 -2.41 -13.71 4.50
CA ARG A 54 -1.83 -14.96 5.03
C ARG A 54 -0.64 -14.72 5.96
N SER A 55 -0.30 -13.47 6.23
CA SER A 55 0.73 -13.07 7.17
C SER A 55 0.27 -13.19 8.62
N PRO A 56 1.19 -13.19 9.62
CA PRO A 56 0.83 -13.28 11.02
C PRO A 56 -0.06 -12.13 11.47
N TRP A 57 -1.04 -12.43 12.31
CA TRP A 57 -1.92 -11.44 12.92
C TRP A 57 -1.36 -11.02 14.27
N LEU A 58 -0.32 -10.17 14.23
CA LEU A 58 0.42 -9.70 15.40
C LEU A 58 -0.29 -8.52 16.07
N GLY A 59 -0.11 -8.35 17.38
CA GLY A 59 -0.85 -7.38 18.19
C GLY A 59 -0.47 -5.92 17.97
N ASP A 60 0.83 -5.61 17.79
CA ASP A 60 1.29 -4.24 17.56
C ASP A 60 1.09 -3.81 16.11
N GLN A 61 0.33 -2.74 15.87
CA GLN A 61 -0.02 -2.22 14.55
C GLN A 61 0.56 -0.81 14.31
N THR A 62 1.56 -0.40 15.09
CA THR A 62 2.21 0.90 14.92
C THR A 62 3.03 0.96 13.62
N LEU A 63 3.22 2.17 13.08
CA LEU A 63 4.07 2.37 11.90
C LEU A 63 5.52 1.88 12.12
N PRO A 64 6.16 2.09 13.29
CA PRO A 64 7.47 1.48 13.58
C PRO A 64 7.46 -0.06 13.52
N ALA A 65 6.41 -0.72 14.01
CA ALA A 65 6.30 -2.17 13.95
C ALA A 65 6.17 -2.66 12.50
N HIS A 66 5.36 -2.01 11.66
CA HIS A 66 5.30 -2.30 10.22
C HIS A 66 6.63 -2.02 9.49
N ALA A 67 7.37 -0.98 9.88
CA ALA A 67 8.70 -0.70 9.31
C ALA A 67 9.71 -1.80 9.67
N SER A 68 9.65 -2.33 10.89
CA SER A 68 10.46 -3.48 11.31
C SER A 68 10.12 -4.77 10.53
N ASP A 69 8.84 -4.99 10.19
CA ASP A 69 8.44 -6.10 9.33
C ASP A 69 9.02 -5.97 7.92
N LEU A 70 9.01 -4.75 7.37
CA LEU A 70 9.60 -4.49 6.06
C LEU A 70 11.10 -4.83 6.07
N GLU A 71 11.81 -4.48 7.14
CA GLU A 71 13.22 -4.86 7.31
C GLU A 71 13.38 -6.39 7.33
N GLU A 72 12.58 -7.11 8.13
CA GLU A 72 12.61 -8.58 8.20
C GLU A 72 12.31 -9.23 6.84
N VAL A 73 11.32 -8.72 6.10
CA VAL A 73 10.97 -9.23 4.76
C VAL A 73 12.11 -8.99 3.77
N MET A 74 12.72 -7.80 3.78
CA MET A 74 13.87 -7.50 2.93
C MET A 74 15.03 -8.44 3.22
N ASP A 75 15.35 -8.67 4.50
CA ASP A 75 16.42 -9.58 4.93
C ASP A 75 16.14 -11.03 4.50
N ALA A 76 14.91 -11.49 4.70
CA ALA A 76 14.49 -12.84 4.27
C ALA A 76 14.57 -13.04 2.74
N CYS A 77 14.40 -11.96 1.96
CA CYS A 77 14.54 -11.95 0.51
C CYS A 77 15.97 -11.68 0.01
N GLY A 78 16.95 -11.48 0.93
CA GLY A 78 18.33 -11.13 0.58
C GLY A 78 18.47 -9.73 -0.02
N ILE A 79 17.56 -8.80 0.33
CA ILE A 79 17.52 -7.44 -0.21
C ILE A 79 18.15 -6.49 0.80
N THR A 80 19.31 -5.94 0.47
CA THR A 80 19.99 -4.94 1.30
C THR A 80 19.44 -3.53 1.10
N GLN A 81 19.09 -3.18 -0.13
CA GLN A 81 18.54 -1.88 -0.51
C GLN A 81 17.45 -2.07 -1.57
N ALA A 82 16.39 -1.28 -1.53
CA ALA A 82 15.29 -1.35 -2.49
C ALA A 82 14.66 0.02 -2.75
N THR A 83 13.94 0.14 -3.87
CA THR A 83 12.86 1.11 -3.99
C THR A 83 11.69 0.62 -3.13
N ILE A 84 11.15 1.48 -2.28
CA ILE A 84 9.96 1.17 -1.48
C ILE A 84 8.74 1.81 -2.15
N LEU A 85 7.75 1.00 -2.50
CA LEU A 85 6.47 1.47 -3.06
C LEU A 85 5.36 1.18 -2.07
N GLY A 86 4.67 2.21 -1.63
CA GLY A 86 3.53 2.07 -0.74
C GLY A 86 2.25 2.61 -1.34
N ASP A 87 1.16 1.86 -1.20
CA ASP A 87 -0.19 2.25 -1.58
C ASP A 87 -0.97 2.65 -0.32
N SER A 88 -1.50 3.88 -0.29
CA SER A 88 -2.31 4.39 0.83
C SER A 88 -1.62 4.21 2.20
N PHE A 89 -2.14 3.34 3.07
CA PHE A 89 -1.51 2.99 4.35
C PHE A 89 -0.06 2.50 4.17
N GLY A 90 0.19 1.65 3.19
CA GLY A 90 1.54 1.17 2.86
C GLY A 90 2.51 2.30 2.53
N ALA A 91 2.01 3.43 1.99
CA ALA A 91 2.84 4.61 1.76
C ALA A 91 3.31 5.24 3.10
N ARG A 92 2.47 5.23 4.14
CA ARG A 92 2.87 5.71 5.48
C ARG A 92 3.89 4.78 6.13
N VAL A 93 3.77 3.47 5.92
CA VAL A 93 4.81 2.51 6.34
C VAL A 93 6.12 2.78 5.59
N GLY A 94 6.06 3.00 4.27
CA GLY A 94 7.22 3.34 3.45
C GLY A 94 7.91 4.63 3.90
N ILE A 95 7.14 5.67 4.27
CA ILE A 95 7.66 6.93 4.85
C ILE A 95 8.38 6.65 6.17
N GLN A 96 7.75 5.90 7.07
CA GLN A 96 8.35 5.53 8.35
C GLN A 96 9.67 4.79 8.14
N PHE A 97 9.68 3.79 7.24
CA PHE A 97 10.89 3.04 6.91
C PHE A 97 11.99 3.92 6.31
N ALA A 98 11.68 4.72 5.29
CA ALA A 98 12.67 5.58 4.64
C ALA A 98 13.24 6.64 5.57
N ALA A 99 12.48 7.10 6.56
CA ALA A 99 12.95 8.05 7.58
C ALA A 99 13.87 7.42 8.62
N THR A 100 13.65 6.14 8.97
CA THR A 100 14.41 5.44 10.03
C THR A 100 15.50 4.51 9.49
N HIS A 101 15.39 4.04 8.24
CA HIS A 101 16.31 3.13 7.55
C HIS A 101 16.71 3.72 6.17
N GLY A 102 17.10 5.00 6.17
CA GLY A 102 17.36 5.75 4.94
C GLY A 102 18.48 5.18 4.05
N ASP A 103 19.40 4.41 4.62
CA ASP A 103 20.45 3.68 3.90
C ASP A 103 19.91 2.46 3.14
N ARG A 104 18.74 1.95 3.52
CA ARG A 104 18.08 0.80 2.88
C ARG A 104 17.04 1.20 1.81
N ALA A 105 16.55 2.44 1.82
CA ALA A 105 15.59 2.97 0.85
C ALA A 105 16.29 3.76 -0.25
N THR A 106 16.45 3.18 -1.44
CA THR A 106 17.10 3.86 -2.59
C THR A 106 16.19 4.90 -3.25
N ALA A 107 14.89 4.69 -3.20
CA ALA A 107 13.85 5.61 -3.64
C ALA A 107 12.52 5.28 -2.94
N LEU A 108 11.60 6.23 -2.95
CA LEU A 108 10.26 6.06 -2.37
C LEU A 108 9.20 6.39 -3.41
N VAL A 109 8.20 5.53 -3.56
CA VAL A 109 7.02 5.74 -4.39
C VAL A 109 5.79 5.69 -3.49
N LEU A 110 5.02 6.77 -3.48
CA LEU A 110 3.85 6.96 -2.63
C LEU A 110 2.61 7.06 -3.52
N LEU A 111 1.78 6.03 -3.50
CA LEU A 111 0.53 5.98 -4.24
C LEU A 111 -0.60 6.49 -3.36
N ASP A 112 -1.10 7.65 -3.68
CA ASP A 112 -2.18 8.39 -3.03
C ASP A 112 -2.15 8.35 -1.48
N PRO A 113 -1.03 8.80 -0.86
CA PRO A 113 -0.77 8.60 0.55
C PRO A 113 -1.67 9.47 1.45
N PRO A 114 -2.25 8.94 2.56
CA PRO A 114 -3.00 9.71 3.55
C PRO A 114 -2.04 10.48 4.48
N LEU A 115 -1.50 11.62 3.99
CA LEU A 115 -0.46 12.37 4.72
C LEU A 115 -1.03 13.32 5.78
N TYR A 116 -2.21 13.88 5.54
CA TYR A 116 -2.83 14.85 6.41
C TYR A 116 -4.30 14.49 6.66
N PRO A 117 -4.57 13.30 7.23
CA PRO A 117 -5.93 12.85 7.44
C PRO A 117 -6.64 13.76 8.47
N LEU A 118 -7.95 13.96 8.27
CA LEU A 118 -8.81 14.56 9.30
C LEU A 118 -9.02 13.51 10.39
N TYR A 119 -8.97 13.93 11.64
CA TYR A 119 -9.04 13.06 12.81
C TYR A 119 -10.45 12.45 13.00
N PRO A 120 -10.71 11.18 12.62
CA PRO A 120 -11.87 10.46 13.15
C PRO A 120 -11.57 9.95 14.56
N THR A 121 -12.61 9.71 15.31
CA THR A 121 -12.52 8.98 16.59
C THR A 121 -12.20 7.51 16.35
N LEU A 122 -11.71 6.79 17.36
CA LEU A 122 -11.48 5.35 17.26
C LEU A 122 -12.79 4.61 16.92
N ASP A 123 -13.93 5.03 17.53
CA ASP A 123 -15.24 4.46 17.26
C ASP A 123 -15.65 4.65 15.79
N GLU A 124 -15.36 5.81 15.18
CA GLU A 124 -15.61 6.06 13.75
C GLU A 124 -14.70 5.21 12.86
N LEU A 125 -13.44 4.98 13.26
CA LEU A 125 -12.51 4.10 12.56
C LEU A 125 -12.96 2.63 12.63
N GLU A 126 -13.39 2.16 13.80
CA GLU A 126 -13.91 0.80 13.98
C GLU A 126 -15.24 0.58 13.24
N ALA A 127 -16.09 1.62 13.19
CA ALA A 127 -17.34 1.58 12.44
C ALA A 127 -17.12 1.73 10.93
N SER A 128 -15.98 2.31 10.53
CA SER A 128 -15.65 2.49 9.12
C SER A 128 -15.24 1.17 8.47
N GLY A 129 -15.70 0.95 7.26
CA GLY A 129 -15.33 -0.20 6.46
C GLY A 129 -16.39 -1.28 6.39
N PRO A 130 -16.20 -2.24 5.48
CA PRO A 130 -17.18 -3.26 5.15
C PRO A 130 -17.67 -4.03 6.38
N ALA A 131 -18.92 -4.43 6.38
CA ALA A 131 -19.51 -5.29 7.41
C ALA A 131 -18.58 -6.48 7.71
N GLY A 132 -18.62 -6.99 8.95
CA GLY A 132 -17.76 -8.09 9.37
C GLY A 132 -17.92 -9.35 8.52
N THR A 133 -19.14 -9.60 7.98
CA THR A 133 -19.44 -10.77 7.14
C THR A 133 -20.43 -10.40 6.04
N PHE A 134 -20.31 -11.09 4.90
CA PHE A 134 -21.13 -10.93 3.70
C PHE A 134 -21.92 -12.20 3.40
N ALA A 135 -23.11 -12.04 2.82
CA ALA A 135 -23.95 -13.17 2.43
C ALA A 135 -23.47 -13.83 1.12
N SER A 136 -22.80 -13.08 0.25
CA SER A 136 -22.29 -13.55 -1.04
C SER A 136 -21.08 -12.71 -1.48
N VAL A 137 -20.41 -13.16 -2.54
CA VAL A 137 -19.33 -12.38 -3.22
C VAL A 137 -19.88 -11.07 -3.77
N ASP A 138 -21.10 -11.09 -4.35
CA ASP A 138 -21.74 -9.89 -4.87
C ASP A 138 -22.03 -8.87 -3.77
N ASP A 139 -22.53 -9.32 -2.63
CA ASP A 139 -22.78 -8.49 -1.45
C ASP A 139 -21.45 -7.85 -0.96
N ALA A 140 -20.37 -8.63 -0.91
CA ALA A 140 -19.03 -8.11 -0.55
C ALA A 140 -18.56 -7.03 -1.53
N ILE A 141 -18.71 -7.25 -2.85
CA ILE A 141 -18.30 -6.30 -3.88
C ILE A 141 -19.07 -4.98 -3.73
N GLU A 142 -20.39 -5.03 -3.58
CA GLU A 142 -21.22 -3.83 -3.46
C GLU A 142 -20.89 -3.03 -2.20
N GLN A 143 -20.71 -3.70 -1.05
CA GLN A 143 -20.37 -3.03 0.19
C GLN A 143 -18.95 -2.43 0.14
N VAL A 144 -17.95 -3.19 -0.31
CA VAL A 144 -16.57 -2.69 -0.44
C VAL A 144 -16.49 -1.51 -1.39
N ARG A 145 -17.22 -1.57 -2.53
CA ARG A 145 -17.29 -0.46 -3.49
C ARG A 145 -17.88 0.79 -2.87
N ALA A 146 -18.98 0.65 -2.11
CA ALA A 146 -19.68 1.78 -1.51
C ALA A 146 -18.84 2.46 -0.41
N GLU A 147 -18.10 1.68 0.38
CA GLU A 147 -17.41 2.18 1.57
C GLU A 147 -15.96 2.61 1.31
N THR A 148 -15.31 2.08 0.28
CA THR A 148 -13.86 2.29 0.06
C THR A 148 -13.52 3.24 -1.09
N GLY A 149 -14.50 3.93 -1.67
CA GLY A 149 -14.26 4.87 -2.76
C GLY A 149 -13.83 4.20 -4.07
N LEU A 150 -14.25 2.94 -4.31
CA LEU A 150 -13.95 2.16 -5.51
C LEU A 150 -15.01 2.34 -6.62
N ALA A 151 -15.66 3.50 -6.67
CA ALA A 151 -16.79 3.75 -7.57
C ALA A 151 -16.43 3.58 -9.06
N HIS A 152 -15.19 3.91 -9.44
CA HIS A 152 -14.69 3.83 -10.82
C HIS A 152 -14.04 2.47 -11.14
N THR A 153 -13.78 1.64 -10.13
CA THR A 153 -13.10 0.36 -10.32
C THR A 153 -13.99 -0.62 -11.09
N PRO A 154 -13.52 -1.17 -12.21
CA PRO A 154 -14.27 -2.15 -12.98
C PRO A 154 -14.66 -3.36 -12.13
N ARG A 155 -15.91 -3.85 -12.28
CA ARG A 155 -16.43 -4.99 -11.52
C ARG A 155 -15.52 -6.22 -11.63
N ALA A 156 -14.99 -6.52 -12.81
CA ALA A 156 -14.10 -7.66 -13.02
C ALA A 156 -12.84 -7.61 -12.12
N LEU A 157 -12.31 -6.42 -11.83
CA LEU A 157 -11.18 -6.26 -10.90
C LEU A 157 -11.59 -6.52 -9.46
N LEU A 158 -12.80 -6.12 -9.08
CA LEU A 158 -13.33 -6.40 -7.75
C LEU A 158 -13.62 -7.90 -7.56
N GLU A 159 -14.07 -8.59 -8.60
CA GLU A 159 -14.25 -10.04 -8.60
C GLU A 159 -12.90 -10.78 -8.41
N GLU A 160 -11.84 -10.36 -9.12
CA GLU A 160 -10.48 -10.89 -8.92
C GLU A 160 -9.97 -10.62 -7.49
N GLU A 161 -10.19 -9.43 -6.97
CA GLU A 161 -9.83 -9.04 -5.60
C GLU A 161 -10.56 -9.91 -4.57
N MET A 162 -11.87 -10.07 -4.73
CA MET A 162 -12.67 -10.87 -3.79
C MET A 162 -12.29 -12.35 -3.84
N ALA A 163 -11.94 -12.91 -5.00
CA ALA A 163 -11.50 -14.29 -5.12
C ALA A 163 -10.25 -14.59 -4.27
N GLU A 164 -9.36 -13.62 -4.09
CA GLU A 164 -8.16 -13.77 -3.24
C GLU A 164 -8.44 -13.42 -1.77
N HIS A 165 -9.28 -12.41 -1.55
CA HIS A 165 -9.41 -11.77 -0.26
C HIS A 165 -10.55 -12.30 0.61
N LEU A 166 -11.58 -12.93 0.02
CA LEU A 166 -12.69 -13.52 0.76
C LEU A 166 -12.34 -14.89 1.34
N VAL A 167 -12.84 -15.14 2.54
CA VAL A 167 -12.78 -16.42 3.24
C VAL A 167 -14.18 -16.78 3.71
N ALA A 168 -14.63 -17.98 3.39
CA ALA A 168 -15.88 -18.50 3.95
C ALA A 168 -15.66 -18.84 5.44
N ASP A 169 -16.65 -18.52 6.28
CA ASP A 169 -16.74 -18.97 7.66
C ASP A 169 -17.54 -20.30 7.78
N GLU A 170 -17.66 -20.82 9.00
CA GLU A 170 -18.34 -22.08 9.28
C GLU A 170 -19.86 -22.02 8.99
N ASP A 171 -20.44 -20.83 8.99
CA ASP A 171 -21.87 -20.58 8.69
C ASP A 171 -22.11 -20.35 7.19
N GLY A 172 -21.07 -20.46 6.36
CA GLY A 172 -21.15 -20.24 4.92
C GLY A 172 -21.24 -18.77 4.51
N ARG A 173 -21.01 -17.85 5.44
CA ARG A 173 -20.84 -16.43 5.15
C ARG A 173 -19.40 -16.14 4.75
N PHE A 174 -19.16 -15.00 4.15
CA PHE A 174 -17.84 -14.56 3.73
C PHE A 174 -17.32 -13.43 4.61
N ARG A 175 -16.01 -13.37 4.81
CA ARG A 175 -15.33 -12.23 5.44
C ARG A 175 -14.07 -11.91 4.67
N LEU A 176 -13.63 -10.66 4.73
CA LEU A 176 -12.34 -10.26 4.20
C LEU A 176 -11.20 -10.83 5.07
N ARG A 177 -10.09 -11.17 4.44
CA ARG A 177 -8.91 -11.77 5.08
C ARG A 177 -8.03 -10.70 5.72
N TYR A 178 -8.58 -10.00 6.71
CA TYR A 178 -7.82 -9.08 7.58
C TYR A 178 -8.47 -8.98 8.96
N SER A 179 -7.69 -8.56 9.96
CA SER A 179 -8.19 -8.24 11.29
C SER A 179 -8.77 -6.82 11.30
N ARG A 180 -10.07 -6.67 11.57
CA ARG A 180 -10.70 -5.34 11.70
C ARG A 180 -10.07 -4.53 12.83
N GLU A 181 -9.78 -5.17 13.97
CA GLU A 181 -9.10 -4.53 15.09
C GLU A 181 -7.69 -4.05 14.68
N ALA A 182 -6.93 -4.89 13.96
CA ALA A 182 -5.62 -4.52 13.46
C ALA A 182 -5.69 -3.33 12.49
N ALA A 183 -6.65 -3.34 11.56
CA ALA A 183 -6.86 -2.25 10.61
C ALA A 183 -7.25 -0.93 11.33
N ALA A 184 -8.15 -0.99 12.32
CA ALA A 184 -8.54 0.19 13.09
C ALA A 184 -7.34 0.77 13.87
N ARG A 185 -6.52 -0.07 14.51
CA ARG A 185 -5.30 0.37 15.22
C ARG A 185 -4.25 0.93 14.28
N ALA A 186 -4.07 0.33 13.10
CA ALA A 186 -3.17 0.85 12.07
C ALA A 186 -3.62 2.23 11.57
N ALA A 187 -4.91 2.40 11.32
CA ALA A 187 -5.50 3.67 10.94
C ALA A 187 -5.34 4.73 12.06
N GLU A 188 -5.59 4.38 13.33
CA GLU A 188 -5.33 5.27 14.48
C GLU A 188 -3.88 5.77 14.48
N GLY A 189 -2.91 4.91 14.22
CA GLY A 189 -1.49 5.27 14.13
C GLY A 189 -1.18 6.34 13.08
N LEU A 190 -1.99 6.45 12.00
CA LEU A 190 -1.84 7.51 11.00
C LEU A 190 -2.14 8.90 11.56
N PHE A 191 -3.04 8.98 12.53
CA PHE A 191 -3.44 10.25 13.15
C PHE A 191 -2.52 10.66 14.29
N GLN A 192 -1.99 9.69 15.02
CA GLN A 192 -1.11 9.94 16.17
C GLN A 192 0.29 10.41 15.76
N HIS A 193 0.74 10.05 14.55
CA HIS A 193 2.09 10.33 14.10
C HIS A 193 2.09 11.11 12.77
N PRO A 194 2.54 12.36 12.76
CA PRO A 194 2.71 13.10 11.51
C PRO A 194 3.74 12.39 10.60
N PRO A 195 3.60 12.49 9.26
CA PRO A 195 4.56 11.87 8.35
C PRO A 195 5.94 12.52 8.47
N LEU A 196 6.99 11.70 8.56
CA LEU A 196 8.38 12.15 8.72
C LEU A 196 9.00 12.59 7.38
N LEU A 197 8.33 13.46 6.61
CA LEU A 197 8.73 13.81 5.23
C LEU A 197 10.09 14.51 5.15
N LYS A 198 10.41 15.34 6.13
CA LYS A 198 11.67 16.09 6.19
C LYS A 198 12.89 15.21 6.46
N GLU A 199 12.68 14.04 7.05
CA GLU A 199 13.73 13.07 7.35
C GLU A 199 14.10 12.21 6.13
N ILE A 200 13.25 12.21 5.09
CA ILE A 200 13.46 11.42 3.88
C ILE A 200 14.56 12.06 3.03
N VAL A 201 15.62 11.31 2.77
CA VAL A 201 16.77 11.75 1.96
C VAL A 201 16.76 11.18 0.54
N CYS A 202 16.10 10.04 0.35
CA CYS A 202 16.00 9.41 -0.97
C CYS A 202 15.01 10.18 -1.87
N PRO A 203 15.18 10.06 -3.20
CA PRO A 203 14.21 10.60 -4.15
C PRO A 203 12.84 9.99 -3.98
N THR A 204 11.82 10.83 -4.06
CA THR A 204 10.42 10.42 -3.81
C THR A 204 9.53 10.78 -4.99
N LEU A 205 8.71 9.83 -5.43
CA LEU A 205 7.60 10.05 -6.36
C LEU A 205 6.29 9.98 -5.56
N ILE A 206 5.46 11.02 -5.65
CA ILE A 206 4.08 10.99 -5.19
C ILE A 206 3.18 10.88 -6.42
N VAL A 207 2.35 9.85 -6.48
CA VAL A 207 1.26 9.70 -7.46
C VAL A 207 -0.04 9.94 -6.74
N ARG A 208 -0.71 11.06 -7.02
CA ARG A 208 -1.99 11.46 -6.44
C ARG A 208 -3.12 11.20 -7.44
N ALA A 209 -4.24 10.68 -6.98
CA ALA A 209 -5.45 10.64 -7.80
C ALA A 209 -6.07 12.04 -7.95
N GLU A 210 -6.66 12.32 -9.11
CA GLU A 210 -7.34 13.60 -9.36
C GLU A 210 -8.50 13.82 -8.39
N GLU A 211 -9.28 12.76 -8.14
CA GLU A 211 -10.44 12.76 -7.22
C GLU A 211 -10.08 12.23 -5.82
N SER A 212 -8.81 12.30 -5.42
CA SER A 212 -8.37 11.79 -4.12
C SER A 212 -9.08 12.48 -2.95
N THR A 213 -9.62 11.67 -2.06
CA THR A 213 -10.11 12.10 -0.73
C THR A 213 -9.06 11.90 0.36
N ALA A 214 -7.99 11.12 0.10
CA ALA A 214 -6.91 10.84 1.04
C ALA A 214 -5.80 11.90 0.98
N LEU A 215 -5.49 12.40 -0.24
CA LEU A 215 -4.49 13.45 -0.47
C LEU A 215 -5.06 14.51 -1.41
N GLY A 216 -5.69 15.55 -0.87
CA GLY A 216 -6.14 16.69 -1.66
C GLY A 216 -4.98 17.43 -2.34
N ALA A 217 -5.27 18.26 -3.36
CA ALA A 217 -4.26 18.99 -4.13
C ALA A 217 -3.30 19.80 -3.24
N ALA A 218 -3.82 20.59 -2.32
CA ALA A 218 -3.02 21.39 -1.37
C ALA A 218 -2.13 20.51 -0.47
N GLY A 219 -2.63 19.32 -0.07
CA GLY A 219 -1.84 18.34 0.69
C GLY A 219 -0.69 17.78 -0.13
N GLY A 220 -0.91 17.48 -1.40
CA GLY A 220 0.12 17.03 -2.33
C GLY A 220 1.22 18.06 -2.54
N GLU A 221 0.85 19.32 -2.79
CA GLU A 221 1.79 20.45 -2.93
C GLU A 221 2.61 20.68 -1.65
N ARG A 222 1.94 20.65 -0.49
CA ARG A 222 2.60 20.75 0.81
C ARG A 222 3.61 19.62 1.01
N ALA A 223 3.24 18.37 0.75
CA ALA A 223 4.13 17.22 0.89
C ALA A 223 5.35 17.33 -0.05
N ALA A 224 5.12 17.75 -1.30
CA ALA A 224 6.19 17.96 -2.27
C ALA A 224 7.18 19.05 -1.83
N ALA A 225 6.70 20.09 -1.14
CA ALA A 225 7.55 21.16 -0.61
C ALA A 225 8.32 20.74 0.67
N GLU A 226 7.81 19.80 1.44
CA GLU A 226 8.48 19.27 2.64
C GLU A 226 9.58 18.24 2.29
N LEU A 227 9.44 17.51 1.18
CA LEU A 227 10.40 16.51 0.71
C LEU A 227 11.59 17.17 -0.02
N ARG A 228 12.80 16.68 0.25
CA ARG A 228 14.03 17.26 -0.35
C ARG A 228 14.12 17.07 -1.87
N ARG A 229 13.64 15.94 -2.38
CA ARG A 229 13.71 15.54 -3.79
C ARG A 229 12.39 14.84 -4.16
N CYS A 230 11.39 15.61 -4.54
CA CYS A 230 10.05 15.11 -4.84
C CYS A 230 9.63 15.38 -6.29
N ARG A 231 9.00 14.39 -6.89
CA ARG A 231 8.20 14.51 -8.11
C ARG A 231 6.76 14.20 -7.73
N LEU A 232 5.86 15.18 -7.90
CA LEU A 232 4.42 15.01 -7.71
C LEU A 232 3.76 14.85 -9.08
N CYS A 233 3.01 13.77 -9.24
CA CYS A 233 2.23 13.49 -10.44
C CYS A 233 0.77 13.26 -10.07
N VAL A 234 -0.14 13.63 -10.99
CA VAL A 234 -1.58 13.41 -10.84
C VAL A 234 -2.02 12.43 -11.91
N VAL A 235 -2.84 11.46 -11.52
CA VAL A 235 -3.46 10.48 -12.42
C VAL A 235 -4.99 10.58 -12.33
N PRO A 236 -5.75 10.20 -13.36
CA PRO A 236 -7.20 10.22 -13.29
C PRO A 236 -7.75 9.21 -12.26
N GLY A 237 -9.00 9.35 -11.89
CA GLY A 237 -9.73 8.44 -11.03
C GLY A 237 -9.66 8.76 -9.54
N SER A 238 -10.08 7.79 -8.74
CA SER A 238 -10.22 7.88 -7.29
C SER A 238 -8.97 7.42 -6.55
N HIS A 239 -9.08 7.29 -5.23
CA HIS A 239 -8.01 6.79 -4.35
C HIS A 239 -7.37 5.46 -4.81
N ALA A 240 -8.07 4.63 -5.55
CA ALA A 240 -7.61 3.33 -6.02
C ALA A 240 -6.74 3.41 -7.30
N VAL A 241 -5.65 4.16 -7.28
CA VAL A 241 -4.81 4.46 -8.47
C VAL A 241 -4.24 3.21 -9.17
N LEU A 242 -4.08 2.09 -8.46
CA LEU A 242 -3.65 0.80 -9.04
C LEU A 242 -4.74 0.12 -9.87
N TRP A 243 -5.99 0.55 -9.76
CA TRP A 243 -7.11 0.00 -10.50
C TRP A 243 -7.71 1.00 -11.49
N ASP A 244 -7.87 2.24 -11.05
CA ASP A 244 -8.50 3.28 -11.86
C ASP A 244 -7.55 3.83 -12.94
N ALA A 245 -6.24 3.89 -12.64
CA ALA A 245 -5.20 4.47 -13.50
C ALA A 245 -3.93 3.60 -13.56
N LEU A 246 -4.07 2.28 -13.70
CA LEU A 246 -2.94 1.35 -13.65
C LEU A 246 -1.88 1.64 -14.73
N ALA A 247 -2.31 1.97 -15.96
CA ALA A 247 -1.38 2.20 -17.07
C ALA A 247 -0.51 3.44 -16.82
N GLU A 248 -1.13 4.55 -16.42
CA GLU A 248 -0.48 5.81 -16.09
C GLU A 248 0.44 5.66 -14.87
N THR A 249 -0.10 5.06 -13.80
CA THR A 249 0.65 4.79 -12.55
C THR A 249 1.86 3.90 -12.83
N GLY A 250 1.67 2.81 -13.57
CA GLY A 250 2.74 1.88 -13.93
C GLY A 250 3.83 2.53 -14.79
N ALA A 251 3.46 3.39 -15.73
CA ALA A 251 4.42 4.14 -16.53
C ALA A 251 5.23 5.12 -15.66
N LEU A 252 4.57 5.89 -14.79
CA LEU A 252 5.25 6.81 -13.87
C LEU A 252 6.24 6.09 -12.93
N VAL A 253 5.84 4.95 -12.38
CA VAL A 253 6.70 4.13 -11.51
C VAL A 253 7.89 3.60 -12.29
N ARG A 254 7.66 3.02 -13.49
CA ARG A 254 8.72 2.49 -14.37
C ARG A 254 9.74 3.57 -14.71
N ASP A 255 9.28 4.71 -15.18
CA ASP A 255 10.16 5.82 -15.59
C ASP A 255 10.97 6.32 -14.41
N PHE A 256 10.31 6.57 -13.27
CA PHE A 256 10.98 7.07 -12.06
C PHE A 256 12.07 6.11 -11.55
N VAL A 257 11.80 4.81 -11.50
CA VAL A 257 12.78 3.83 -11.03
C VAL A 257 13.89 3.62 -12.07
N THR A 258 13.57 3.59 -13.38
CA THR A 258 14.55 3.38 -14.45
C THR A 258 15.52 4.56 -14.61
N GLU A 259 15.06 5.79 -14.44
CA GLU A 259 15.91 6.97 -14.41
C GLU A 259 17.00 6.89 -13.32
N ARG A 260 16.72 6.19 -12.21
CA ARG A 260 17.63 6.00 -11.07
C ARG A 260 18.67 4.92 -11.28
N ILE A 261 18.33 3.88 -12.03
CA ILE A 261 19.26 2.79 -12.35
C ILE A 261 20.36 3.29 -13.31
N ARG A 262 20.08 4.37 -14.07
CA ARG A 262 21.01 4.95 -15.04
C ARG A 262 21.88 6.09 -14.49
N ALA A 263 21.55 6.62 -13.32
CA ALA A 263 22.24 7.72 -12.66
C ALA A 263 23.27 7.23 -11.63
#